data_40ef75938e032afba025d52acedd1a33
#
_entry.id   40ef75938e032afba025d52acedd1a33
#
_cell.length_a   1.000
_cell.length_b   1.000
_cell.length_c   1.000
_cell.angle_alpha   90.00
_cell.angle_beta   90.00
_cell.angle_gamma   90.00
#
_symmetry.space_group_name_H-M   'P 1'
#
loop_
_entity.id
_entity.type
_entity.pdbx_description
1 polymer ?
#
loop_
_entity_poly.entity_id
_entity_poly.type
_entity_poly.pdbx_seq_one_letter_code
_entity_poly.pdbx_strand_id
1 'polypeptide(L)'
;MKKILIALFLATNLSGCAVAYKVYDAFFMAHYDNIEYALTNKVRTLSELAIEDCKDQSKSKDNFEGLYFISVELKNFTQYIPDNPDAHKLAGNLVELTKQGREMYVKSPSVSEGFCKIKLQQINRSAEMAQKVIGSKPR
;
A
#
# COMPACT_ATOMS: atom_id res chain seq x y z
N MET A 1 4.96 -8.28 53.07
CA MET A 1 4.97 -6.90 52.54
C MET A 1 5.97 -6.70 51.39
N LYS A 2 7.25 -7.14 51.49
CA LYS A 2 8.23 -6.98 50.36
C LYS A 2 7.83 -7.63 49.03
N LYS A 3 7.17 -8.79 49.07
CA LYS A 3 6.75 -9.51 47.82
C LYS A 3 5.62 -8.81 47.05
N ILE A 4 4.73 -8.09 47.78
CA ILE A 4 3.63 -7.33 47.18
C ILE A 4 4.14 -6.07 46.48
N LEU A 5 5.16 -5.40 47.06
CA LEU A 5 5.81 -4.23 46.46
C LEU A 5 6.53 -4.55 45.13
N ILE A 6 7.18 -5.73 45.07
CA ILE A 6 7.87 -6.17 43.84
C ILE A 6 6.86 -6.51 42.71
N ALA A 7 5.72 -7.13 43.07
CA ALA A 7 4.67 -7.41 42.09
C ALA A 7 4.00 -6.13 41.56
N LEU A 8 3.82 -5.12 42.39
CA LEU A 8 3.28 -3.82 41.97
C LEU A 8 4.26 -3.07 41.03
N PHE A 9 5.56 -3.17 41.32
CA PHE A 9 6.59 -2.52 40.49
C PHE A 9 6.76 -3.18 39.11
N LEU A 10 6.56 -4.50 39.00
CA LEU A 10 6.58 -5.24 37.73
C LEU A 10 5.33 -4.98 36.87
N ALA A 11 4.15 -4.80 37.51
CA ALA A 11 2.92 -4.52 36.79
C ALA A 11 2.88 -3.10 36.18
N THR A 12 3.55 -2.12 36.76
CA THR A 12 3.64 -0.75 36.21
C THR A 12 4.60 -0.62 35.05
N ASN A 13 5.60 -1.52 34.94
CA ASN A 13 6.55 -1.47 33.83
C ASN A 13 6.00 -2.07 32.51
N LEU A 14 5.02 -2.97 32.57
CA LEU A 14 4.40 -3.59 31.40
C LEU A 14 3.41 -2.66 30.68
N SER A 15 2.79 -1.72 31.38
CA SER A 15 1.86 -0.74 30.78
C SER A 15 2.58 0.47 30.14
N GLY A 16 3.82 0.76 30.55
CA GLY A 16 4.57 1.91 30.07
C GLY A 16 4.97 1.82 28.60
N CYS A 17 5.32 0.63 28.09
CA CYS A 17 5.72 0.46 26.71
C CYS A 17 4.58 0.68 25.71
N ALA A 18 3.37 0.22 26.03
CA ALA A 18 2.21 0.39 25.14
C ALA A 18 1.74 1.85 25.05
N VAL A 19 1.85 2.59 26.15
CA VAL A 19 1.50 4.02 26.18
C VAL A 19 2.56 4.84 25.46
N ALA A 20 3.85 4.55 25.67
CA ALA A 20 4.95 5.24 24.98
C ALA A 20 4.88 5.02 23.46
N TYR A 21 4.53 3.82 23.01
CA TYR A 21 4.37 3.51 21.60
C TYR A 21 3.22 4.30 20.97
N LYS A 22 2.05 4.34 21.63
CA LYS A 22 0.90 5.13 21.15
C LYS A 22 1.16 6.64 21.13
N VAL A 23 1.94 7.15 22.08
CA VAL A 23 2.33 8.56 22.11
C VAL A 23 3.32 8.86 21.00
N TYR A 24 4.29 7.97 20.76
CA TYR A 24 5.23 8.10 19.64
C TYR A 24 4.48 8.11 18.29
N ASP A 25 3.59 7.14 18.07
CA ASP A 25 2.80 7.06 16.83
C ASP A 25 1.94 8.32 16.60
N ALA A 26 1.34 8.87 17.67
CA ALA A 26 0.51 10.07 17.58
C ALA A 26 1.29 11.35 17.20
N PHE A 27 2.59 11.42 17.56
CA PHE A 27 3.41 12.61 17.32
C PHE A 27 4.37 12.52 16.13
N PHE A 28 4.73 11.30 15.70
CA PHE A 28 5.78 11.06 14.72
C PHE A 28 5.34 10.27 13.49
N MET A 29 4.09 9.81 13.42
CA MET A 29 3.55 9.20 12.20
C MET A 29 2.74 10.20 11.40
N ALA A 30 2.80 10.06 10.07
CA ALA A 30 1.92 10.83 9.18
C ALA A 30 0.44 10.61 9.57
N HIS A 31 -0.32 11.70 9.57
CA HIS A 31 -1.77 11.62 9.74
C HIS A 31 -2.44 10.96 8.54
N TYR A 32 -3.63 10.39 8.78
CA TYR A 32 -4.47 9.84 7.71
C TYR A 32 -4.80 10.92 6.68
N ASP A 33 -4.60 10.59 5.42
CA ASP A 33 -4.91 11.46 4.28
C ASP A 33 -5.95 10.80 3.36
N ASN A 34 -7.03 11.50 3.09
CA ASN A 34 -8.13 11.00 2.27
C ASN A 34 -7.72 10.78 0.81
N ILE A 35 -6.84 11.63 0.26
CA ILE A 35 -6.42 11.55 -1.14
C ILE A 35 -5.51 10.35 -1.32
N GLU A 36 -4.55 10.17 -0.40
CA GLU A 36 -3.66 9.01 -0.39
C GLU A 36 -4.44 7.69 -0.32
N TYR A 37 -5.44 7.63 0.56
CA TYR A 37 -6.31 6.48 0.68
C TYR A 37 -7.14 6.24 -0.58
N ALA A 38 -7.72 7.30 -1.16
CA ALA A 38 -8.54 7.22 -2.36
C ALA A 38 -7.72 6.76 -3.59
N LEU A 39 -6.49 7.28 -3.78
CA LEU A 39 -5.60 6.86 -4.86
C LEU A 39 -5.24 5.37 -4.72
N THR A 40 -4.90 4.94 -3.51
CA THR A 40 -4.60 3.53 -3.24
C THR A 40 -5.80 2.62 -3.49
N ASN A 41 -6.99 3.04 -3.05
CA ASN A 41 -8.25 2.32 -3.33
C ASN A 41 -8.53 2.23 -4.83
N LYS A 42 -8.22 3.29 -5.58
CA LYS A 42 -8.39 3.30 -7.04
C LYS A 42 -7.47 2.29 -7.73
N VAL A 43 -6.19 2.19 -7.32
CA VAL A 43 -5.28 1.15 -7.82
C VAL A 43 -5.83 -0.24 -7.53
N ARG A 44 -6.30 -0.49 -6.30
CA ARG A 44 -6.88 -1.76 -5.89
C ARG A 44 -8.10 -2.13 -6.74
N THR A 45 -9.07 -1.24 -6.83
CA THR A 45 -10.33 -1.48 -7.57
C THR A 45 -10.07 -1.71 -9.05
N LEU A 46 -9.22 -0.89 -9.68
CA LEU A 46 -8.90 -1.05 -11.10
C LEU A 46 -8.14 -2.36 -11.38
N SER A 47 -7.21 -2.75 -10.51
CA SER A 47 -6.51 -4.02 -10.67
C SER A 47 -7.42 -5.23 -10.52
N GLU A 48 -8.46 -5.15 -9.70
CA GLU A 48 -9.49 -6.19 -9.54
C GLU A 48 -10.36 -6.29 -10.78
N LEU A 49 -10.91 -5.17 -11.25
CA LEU A 49 -11.80 -5.12 -12.43
C LEU A 49 -11.06 -5.52 -13.72
N ALA A 50 -9.80 -5.16 -13.87
CA ALA A 50 -8.98 -5.47 -15.03
C ALA A 50 -8.72 -6.97 -15.25
N ILE A 51 -8.95 -7.82 -14.24
CA ILE A 51 -8.76 -9.28 -14.36
C ILE A 51 -9.65 -9.88 -15.45
N GLU A 52 -10.87 -9.36 -15.61
CA GLU A 52 -11.83 -9.84 -16.62
C GLU A 52 -11.36 -9.52 -18.06
N ASP A 53 -10.59 -8.44 -18.22
CA ASP A 53 -10.08 -8.00 -19.50
C ASP A 53 -8.82 -8.75 -19.96
N CYS A 54 -8.25 -9.64 -19.15
CA CYS A 54 -7.00 -10.34 -19.48
C CYS A 54 -7.05 -11.21 -20.76
N LYS A 55 -8.26 -11.47 -21.27
CA LYS A 55 -8.46 -12.15 -22.59
C LYS A 55 -8.26 -11.22 -23.78
N ASP A 56 -8.33 -9.91 -23.56
CA ASP A 56 -8.21 -8.88 -24.58
C ASP A 56 -6.86 -8.15 -24.42
N GLN A 57 -5.96 -8.32 -25.38
CA GLN A 57 -4.61 -7.75 -25.33
C GLN A 57 -4.62 -6.22 -25.29
N SER A 58 -5.54 -5.58 -26.05
CA SER A 58 -5.61 -4.11 -26.10
C SER A 58 -6.11 -3.55 -24.78
N LYS A 59 -7.21 -4.08 -24.26
CA LYS A 59 -7.76 -3.65 -22.96
C LYS A 59 -6.79 -3.89 -21.82
N SER A 60 -6.14 -5.06 -21.80
CA SER A 60 -5.14 -5.36 -20.78
C SER A 60 -3.97 -4.39 -20.80
N LYS A 61 -3.47 -4.03 -21.99
CA LYS A 61 -2.43 -3.01 -22.15
C LYS A 61 -2.88 -1.67 -21.59
N ASP A 62 -4.08 -1.22 -21.95
CA ASP A 62 -4.64 0.05 -21.47
C ASP A 62 -4.85 0.05 -19.96
N ASN A 63 -5.29 -1.06 -19.39
CA ASN A 63 -5.44 -1.24 -17.95
C ASN A 63 -4.08 -1.13 -17.21
N PHE A 64 -3.02 -1.75 -17.72
CA PHE A 64 -1.69 -1.61 -17.12
C PHE A 64 -1.12 -0.20 -17.28
N GLU A 65 -1.41 0.50 -18.38
CA GLU A 65 -1.02 1.90 -18.56
C GLU A 65 -1.73 2.80 -17.53
N GLY A 66 -3.03 2.63 -17.36
CA GLY A 66 -3.83 3.37 -16.37
C GLY A 66 -3.38 3.10 -14.93
N LEU A 67 -3.14 1.82 -14.59
CA LEU A 67 -2.62 1.43 -13.27
C LEU A 67 -1.23 2.02 -13.00
N TYR A 68 -0.34 2.04 -13.99
CA TYR A 68 0.96 2.66 -13.86
C TYR A 68 0.85 4.16 -13.60
N PHE A 69 0.00 4.87 -14.36
CA PHE A 69 -0.23 6.31 -14.18
C PHE A 69 -0.68 6.65 -12.76
N ILE A 70 -1.71 5.94 -12.26
CA ILE A 70 -2.25 6.20 -10.91
C ILE A 70 -1.23 5.83 -9.82
N SER A 71 -0.42 4.78 -10.04
CA SER A 71 0.62 4.41 -9.08
C SER A 71 1.73 5.46 -9.02
N VAL A 72 2.09 6.08 -10.14
CA VAL A 72 3.03 7.21 -10.19
C VAL A 72 2.44 8.43 -9.47
N GLU A 73 1.15 8.74 -9.71
CA GLU A 73 0.45 9.82 -9.02
C GLU A 73 0.48 9.60 -7.50
N LEU A 74 0.12 8.41 -7.03
CA LEU A 74 0.19 8.03 -5.61
C LEU A 74 1.60 8.20 -5.04
N LYS A 75 2.62 7.70 -5.74
CA LYS A 75 4.01 7.83 -5.30
C LYS A 75 4.43 9.29 -5.16
N ASN A 76 4.10 10.12 -6.17
CA ASN A 76 4.42 11.54 -6.16
C ASN A 76 3.68 12.25 -5.02
N PHE A 77 2.42 11.90 -4.78
CA PHE A 77 1.64 12.46 -3.69
C PHE A 77 2.23 12.11 -2.32
N THR A 78 2.54 10.83 -2.08
CA THR A 78 3.08 10.35 -0.80
C THR A 78 4.45 10.93 -0.45
N GLN A 79 5.22 11.37 -1.45
CA GLN A 79 6.54 11.96 -1.27
C GLN A 79 6.51 13.25 -0.45
N TYR A 80 5.42 14.01 -0.54
CA TYR A 80 5.28 15.32 0.10
C TYR A 80 4.50 15.28 1.42
N ILE A 81 4.05 14.10 1.84
CA ILE A 81 3.44 13.93 3.16
C ILE A 81 4.56 13.76 4.19
N PRO A 82 4.69 14.65 5.18
CA PRO A 82 5.68 14.52 6.24
C PRO A 82 5.55 13.18 6.99
N ASP A 83 6.65 12.61 7.41
CA ASP A 83 6.72 11.40 8.25
C ASP A 83 5.98 10.18 7.69
N ASN A 84 5.98 10.04 6.35
CA ASN A 84 5.24 9.04 5.60
C ASN A 84 6.12 8.02 4.82
N PRO A 85 7.23 7.51 5.38
CA PRO A 85 8.18 6.69 4.62
C PRO A 85 7.58 5.34 4.18
N ASP A 86 6.74 4.72 5.00
CA ASP A 86 6.19 3.38 4.72
C ASP A 86 5.17 3.42 3.58
N ALA A 87 4.25 4.38 3.59
CA ALA A 87 3.29 4.52 2.50
C ALA A 87 3.98 4.97 1.19
N HIS A 88 4.98 5.84 1.27
CA HIS A 88 5.80 6.21 0.11
C HIS A 88 6.55 4.99 -0.49
N LYS A 89 7.13 4.14 0.36
CA LYS A 89 7.78 2.90 -0.08
C LYS A 89 6.79 1.93 -0.74
N LEU A 90 5.60 1.76 -0.15
CA LEU A 90 4.55 0.91 -0.73
C LEU A 90 4.04 1.46 -2.08
N ALA A 91 3.89 2.77 -2.20
CA ALA A 91 3.58 3.42 -3.48
C ALA A 91 4.68 3.19 -4.52
N GLY A 92 5.95 3.23 -4.13
CA GLY A 92 7.09 2.86 -4.98
C GLY A 92 7.02 1.42 -5.49
N ASN A 93 6.65 0.49 -4.63
CA ASN A 93 6.44 -0.91 -5.01
C ASN A 93 5.29 -1.07 -6.02
N LEU A 94 4.20 -0.32 -5.86
CA LEU A 94 3.09 -0.32 -6.82
C LEU A 94 3.52 0.22 -8.19
N VAL A 95 4.32 1.29 -8.22
CA VAL A 95 4.91 1.80 -9.47
C VAL A 95 5.73 0.73 -10.17
N GLU A 96 6.58 0.02 -9.44
CA GLU A 96 7.45 -1.02 -10.03
C GLU A 96 6.62 -2.20 -10.57
N LEU A 97 5.61 -2.69 -9.82
CA LEU A 97 4.74 -3.77 -10.25
C LEU A 97 3.94 -3.42 -11.50
N THR A 98 3.36 -2.22 -11.53
CA THR A 98 2.55 -1.75 -12.68
C THR A 98 3.42 -1.47 -13.90
N LYS A 99 4.63 -0.91 -13.71
CA LYS A 99 5.62 -0.73 -14.74
C LYS A 99 6.04 -2.05 -15.40
N GLN A 100 6.33 -3.08 -14.60
CA GLN A 100 6.66 -4.40 -15.12
C GLN A 100 5.53 -5.00 -15.97
N GLY A 101 4.28 -4.87 -15.51
CA GLY A 101 3.12 -5.29 -16.28
C GLY A 101 3.02 -4.55 -17.62
N ARG A 102 3.10 -3.21 -17.60
CA ARG A 102 3.09 -2.35 -18.80
C ARG A 102 4.20 -2.72 -19.78
N GLU A 103 5.44 -2.89 -19.29
CA GLU A 103 6.59 -3.20 -20.15
C GLU A 103 6.46 -4.54 -20.88
N MET A 104 5.77 -5.53 -20.28
CA MET A 104 5.50 -6.80 -20.96
C MET A 104 4.67 -6.60 -22.22
N TYR A 105 3.66 -5.73 -22.19
CA TYR A 105 2.83 -5.41 -23.36
C TYR A 105 3.56 -4.54 -24.40
N VAL A 106 4.63 -3.87 -24.01
CA VAL A 106 5.49 -3.13 -24.95
C VAL A 106 6.50 -4.06 -25.65
N LYS A 107 7.05 -5.02 -24.89
CA LYS A 107 8.13 -5.90 -25.36
C LYS A 107 7.64 -7.16 -26.06
N SER A 108 6.40 -7.59 -25.82
CA SER A 108 5.84 -8.81 -26.38
C SER A 108 4.60 -8.53 -27.21
N PRO A 109 4.49 -9.09 -28.44
CA PRO A 109 3.29 -8.95 -29.26
C PRO A 109 2.06 -9.65 -28.66
N SER A 110 2.28 -10.57 -27.75
CA SER A 110 1.23 -11.33 -27.06
C SER A 110 1.66 -11.66 -25.63
N VAL A 111 0.83 -11.30 -24.68
CA VAL A 111 1.00 -11.60 -23.25
C VAL A 111 -0.06 -12.65 -22.86
N SER A 112 0.34 -13.72 -22.18
CA SER A 112 -0.62 -14.77 -21.78
C SER A 112 -1.64 -14.25 -20.77
N GLU A 113 -2.88 -14.74 -20.86
CA GLU A 113 -3.96 -14.46 -19.90
C GLU A 113 -3.51 -14.78 -18.45
N GLY A 114 -2.79 -15.91 -18.28
CA GLY A 114 -2.27 -16.31 -16.97
C GLY A 114 -1.29 -15.30 -16.37
N PHE A 115 -0.35 -14.78 -17.18
CA PHE A 115 0.57 -13.74 -16.74
C PHE A 115 -0.18 -12.47 -16.33
N CYS A 116 -1.11 -12.02 -17.18
CA CYS A 116 -1.94 -10.84 -16.91
C CYS A 116 -2.65 -10.96 -15.55
N LYS A 117 -3.37 -12.07 -15.32
CA LYS A 117 -4.10 -12.31 -14.07
C LYS A 117 -3.18 -12.33 -12.84
N ILE A 118 -2.06 -13.03 -12.92
CA ILE A 118 -1.09 -13.10 -11.81
C ILE A 118 -0.56 -11.70 -11.48
N LYS A 119 -0.20 -10.91 -12.49
CA LYS A 119 0.32 -9.55 -12.29
C LYS A 119 -0.72 -8.63 -11.66
N LEU A 120 -1.95 -8.64 -12.15
CA LEU A 120 -3.04 -7.86 -11.57
C LEU A 120 -3.36 -8.27 -10.12
N GLN A 121 -3.33 -9.56 -9.81
CA GLN A 121 -3.48 -10.05 -8.43
C GLN A 121 -2.33 -9.57 -7.52
N GLN A 122 -1.09 -9.53 -8.01
CA GLN A 122 0.04 -9.00 -7.25
C GLN A 122 -0.14 -7.50 -6.96
N ILE A 123 -0.57 -6.72 -7.97
CA ILE A 123 -0.86 -5.28 -7.81
C ILE A 123 -2.00 -5.09 -6.79
N ASN A 124 -3.08 -5.85 -6.90
CA ASN A 124 -4.23 -5.79 -5.99
C ASN A 124 -3.81 -6.04 -4.53
N ARG A 125 -3.07 -7.12 -4.27
CA ARG A 125 -2.57 -7.45 -2.93
C ARG A 125 -1.62 -6.38 -2.37
N SER A 126 -0.76 -5.81 -3.23
CA SER A 126 0.14 -4.73 -2.82
C SER A 126 -0.63 -3.44 -2.48
N ALA A 127 -1.67 -3.12 -3.26
CA ALA A 127 -2.56 -2.00 -2.97
C ALA A 127 -3.38 -2.23 -1.68
N GLU A 128 -3.83 -3.46 -1.42
CA GLU A 128 -4.50 -3.81 -0.15
C GLU A 128 -3.58 -3.60 1.06
N MET A 129 -2.30 -4.00 0.96
CA MET A 129 -1.32 -3.75 2.02
C MET A 129 -1.12 -2.25 2.24
N ALA A 130 -0.98 -1.47 1.17
CA ALA A 130 -0.87 -0.02 1.27
C ALA A 130 -2.11 0.61 1.92
N GLN A 131 -3.32 0.17 1.56
CA GLN A 131 -4.56 0.64 2.20
C GLN A 131 -4.59 0.35 3.70
N LYS A 132 -4.13 -0.83 4.15
CA LYS A 132 -4.07 -1.18 5.56
C LYS A 132 -3.11 -0.24 6.32
N VAL A 133 -1.93 0.03 5.75
CA VAL A 133 -0.96 0.96 6.37
C VAL A 133 -1.53 2.37 6.44
N ILE A 134 -2.07 2.90 5.34
CA ILE A 134 -2.65 4.24 5.30
C ILE A 134 -3.87 4.36 6.21
N GLY A 135 -4.74 3.35 6.21
CA GLY A 135 -5.96 3.33 7.03
C GLY A 135 -5.71 3.19 8.53
N SER A 136 -4.53 2.72 8.94
CA SER A 136 -4.12 2.60 10.35
C SER A 136 -3.49 3.88 10.92
N LYS A 137 -3.25 4.89 10.09
CA LYS A 137 -2.69 6.17 10.53
C LYS A 137 -3.64 6.90 11.50
N PRO A 138 -3.09 7.68 12.45
CA PRO A 138 -3.90 8.51 13.34
C PRO A 138 -4.71 9.55 12.54
N ARG A 139 -5.92 9.83 13.01
CA ARG A 139 -6.84 10.82 12.44
C ARG A 139 -6.78 12.14 13.15
#